data_84fbdb8c58318bf8aa9a2baa04a02cff
#
_entry.id   84fbdb8c58318bf8aa9a2baa04a02cff
#
_cell.length_a   1.000
_cell.length_b   1.000
_cell.length_c   1.000
_cell.angle_alpha   90.00
_cell.angle_beta   90.00
_cell.angle_gamma   90.00
#
_symmetry.space_group_name_H-M   'P 1'
#
loop_
_entity.id
_entity.type
_entity.pdbx_description
1 polymer ?
#
loop_
_entity_poly.entity_id
_entity_poly.type
_entity_poly.pdbx_seq_one_letter_code
_entity_poly.pdbx_strand_id
1 'polypeptide(L)' 'MAEQSEWEMKAANLLKSELKRNGVTYAQLAEMIGDKEVNIRNKLSRGKFSAAFMLHSLSAIGAGTLHL' A
#
# COMPACT_ATOMS: atom_id res chain seq x y z
N MET A 1 22.57 -6.10 -7.05
CA MET A 1 21.39 -6.92 -7.03
C MET A 1 20.20 -6.12 -6.55
N ALA A 2 19.13 -6.15 -7.28
CA ALA A 2 17.95 -5.33 -6.97
C ALA A 2 17.03 -6.06 -6.02
N GLU A 3 17.34 -6.02 -4.78
CA GLU A 3 16.53 -6.65 -3.77
C GLU A 3 15.71 -5.62 -3.01
N GLN A 4 14.58 -6.07 -2.50
CA GLN A 4 13.80 -5.23 -1.62
C GLN A 4 14.57 -5.02 -0.33
N SER A 5 14.63 -3.80 0.13
CA SER A 5 15.21 -3.53 1.42
C SER A 5 14.24 -3.98 2.50
N GLU A 6 14.76 -4.18 3.70
CA GLU A 6 13.95 -4.52 4.84
C GLU A 6 12.86 -3.46 5.08
N TRP A 7 13.20 -2.21 4.87
CA TRP A 7 12.26 -1.10 5.06
C TRP A 7 11.17 -1.08 4.01
N GLU A 8 11.52 -1.43 2.77
CA GLU A 8 10.54 -1.52 1.70
C GLU A 8 9.53 -2.62 1.99
N MET A 9 10.02 -3.79 2.42
CA MET A 9 9.14 -4.88 2.78
C MET A 9 8.26 -4.53 3.96
N LYS A 10 8.81 -3.83 4.93
CA LYS A 10 8.07 -3.41 6.12
C LYS A 10 6.95 -2.45 5.74
N ALA A 11 7.24 -1.50 4.85
CA ALA A 11 6.23 -0.55 4.40
C ALA A 11 5.11 -1.26 3.64
N ALA A 12 5.47 -2.19 2.74
CA ALA A 12 4.49 -2.95 1.98
C ALA A 12 3.60 -3.79 2.91
N ASN A 13 4.21 -4.46 3.88
CA ASN A 13 3.45 -5.28 4.81
C ASN A 13 2.53 -4.45 5.69
N LEU A 14 2.98 -3.27 6.08
CA LEU A 14 2.17 -2.36 6.88
C LEU A 14 0.93 -1.95 6.09
N LEU A 15 1.11 -1.56 4.84
CA LEU A 15 -0.02 -1.15 4.02
C LEU A 15 -0.97 -2.32 3.75
N LYS A 16 -0.42 -3.51 3.46
CA LYS A 16 -1.25 -4.70 3.28
C LYS A 16 -2.09 -4.99 4.52
N SER A 17 -1.49 -4.85 5.70
CA SER A 17 -2.20 -5.07 6.96
C SER A 17 -3.33 -4.08 7.16
N GLU A 18 -3.10 -2.82 6.82
CA GLU A 18 -4.13 -1.79 6.94
C GLU A 18 -5.29 -2.04 5.99
N LEU A 19 -4.98 -2.46 4.75
CA LEU A 19 -6.01 -2.80 3.79
C LEU A 19 -6.86 -3.96 4.31
N LYS A 20 -6.20 -4.99 4.81
CA LYS A 20 -6.91 -6.17 5.32
C LYS A 20 -7.77 -5.80 6.53
N ARG A 21 -7.22 -5.00 7.43
CA ARG A 21 -7.96 -4.60 8.63
C ARG A 21 -9.21 -3.79 8.29
N ASN A 22 -9.15 -2.99 7.24
CA ASN A 22 -10.27 -2.16 6.83
C ASN A 22 -11.16 -2.83 5.79
N GLY A 23 -10.86 -4.08 5.42
CA GLY A 23 -11.67 -4.83 4.48
C GLY A 23 -11.63 -4.28 3.05
N VAL A 24 -10.50 -3.71 2.64
CA VAL A 24 -10.36 -3.09 1.32
C VAL A 24 -9.50 -3.98 0.44
N THR A 25 -10.03 -4.34 -0.73
CA THR A 25 -9.27 -5.10 -1.72
C THR A 25 -8.40 -4.16 -2.55
N TYR A 26 -7.45 -4.73 -3.30
CA TYR A 26 -6.63 -3.92 -4.21
C TYR A 26 -7.49 -3.23 -5.26
N ALA A 27 -8.52 -3.93 -5.76
CA ALA A 27 -9.42 -3.34 -6.75
C ALA A 27 -10.17 -2.15 -6.17
N GLN A 28 -10.63 -2.27 -4.92
CA GLN A 28 -11.31 -1.17 -4.27
C GLN A 28 -10.38 0.01 -4.01
N LEU A 29 -9.16 -0.28 -3.58
CA LEU A 29 -8.19 0.78 -3.37
C LEU A 29 -7.87 1.50 -4.68
N ALA A 30 -7.75 0.74 -5.77
CA ALA A 30 -7.49 1.33 -7.08
C ALA A 30 -8.58 2.33 -7.46
N GLU A 31 -9.83 2.00 -7.21
CA GLU A 31 -10.92 2.93 -7.46
C GLU A 31 -10.82 4.18 -6.58
N MET A 32 -10.46 3.98 -5.33
CA MET A 32 -10.40 5.08 -4.36
C MET A 32 -9.32 6.11 -4.71
N ILE A 33 -8.18 5.65 -5.20
CA ILE A 33 -7.05 6.55 -5.47
C ILE A 33 -6.83 6.83 -6.96
N GLY A 34 -7.71 6.29 -7.82
CA GLY A 34 -7.61 6.56 -9.26
C GLY A 34 -6.44 5.83 -9.92
N ASP A 35 -6.15 4.62 -9.50
CA ASP A 35 -5.07 3.80 -10.04
C ASP A 35 -5.65 2.49 -10.57
N LYS A 36 -4.80 1.59 -11.01
CA LYS A 36 -5.21 0.27 -11.51
C LYS A 36 -4.80 -0.80 -10.52
N GLU A 37 -5.63 -1.82 -10.40
CA GLU A 37 -5.36 -2.91 -9.47
C GLU A 37 -4.00 -3.57 -9.73
N VAL A 38 -3.63 -3.76 -10.99
CA VAL A 38 -2.35 -4.37 -11.33
C VAL A 38 -1.18 -3.53 -10.86
N ASN A 39 -1.31 -2.22 -10.92
CA ASN A 39 -0.25 -1.32 -10.45
C ASN A 39 -0.09 -1.41 -8.94
N ILE A 40 -1.19 -1.47 -8.23
CA ILE A 40 -1.16 -1.59 -6.77
C ILE A 40 -0.54 -2.93 -6.37
N ARG A 41 -0.96 -4.00 -7.03
CA ARG A 41 -0.40 -5.32 -6.76
C ARG A 41 1.11 -5.35 -6.96
N ASN A 42 1.58 -4.78 -8.07
CA ASN A 42 3.00 -4.74 -8.36
C ASN A 42 3.78 -3.90 -7.35
N LYS A 43 3.24 -2.75 -6.99
CA LYS A 43 3.89 -1.88 -6.00
C LYS A 43 4.04 -2.57 -4.65
N LEU A 44 2.98 -3.21 -4.18
CA LEU A 44 3.01 -3.88 -2.89
C LEU A 44 3.83 -5.16 -2.92
N SER A 45 3.83 -5.86 -4.06
CA SER A 45 4.62 -7.07 -4.22
C SER A 45 6.12 -6.76 -4.16
N ARG A 46 6.53 -5.63 -4.73
CA ARG A 46 7.94 -5.26 -4.80
C ARG A 46 8.38 -4.39 -3.63
N GLY A 47 7.44 -3.79 -2.92
CA GLY A 47 7.76 -2.83 -1.88
C GLY A 47 8.31 -1.53 -2.45
N LYS A 48 8.07 -1.28 -3.73
CA LYS A 48 8.60 -0.11 -4.42
C LYS A 48 7.48 0.86 -4.74
N PHE A 49 7.31 1.86 -3.90
CA PHE A 49 6.30 2.89 -4.11
C PHE A 49 6.71 4.16 -3.35
N SER A 50 6.14 5.27 -3.76
CA SER A 50 6.46 6.56 -3.17
C SER A 50 5.76 6.73 -1.83
N ALA A 51 6.30 7.63 -1.02
CA ALA A 51 5.64 8.01 0.22
C ALA A 51 4.26 8.61 -0.07
N ALA A 52 4.15 9.35 -1.18
CA ALA A 52 2.87 9.93 -1.58
C ALA A 52 1.82 8.85 -1.86
N PHE A 53 2.21 7.78 -2.54
CA PHE A 53 1.30 6.66 -2.78
C PHE A 53 0.82 6.06 -1.45
N MET A 54 1.74 5.85 -0.53
CA MET A 54 1.41 5.26 0.75
C MET A 54 0.46 6.16 1.55
N LEU A 55 0.77 7.43 1.62
CA LEU A 55 -0.07 8.38 2.35
C LEU A 55 -1.45 8.50 1.73
N HIS A 56 -1.51 8.56 0.40
CA HIS A 56 -2.78 8.63 -0.31
C HIS A 56 -3.63 7.40 -0.03
N SER A 57 -3.01 6.22 -0.09
CA SER A 57 -3.71 4.97 0.17
C SER A 57 -4.24 4.89 1.59
N LEU A 58 -3.42 5.24 2.56
CA LEU A 58 -3.83 5.22 3.97
C LEU A 58 -4.96 6.20 4.23
N SER A 59 -4.88 7.39 3.63
CA SER A 59 -5.92 8.39 3.76
C SER A 59 -7.24 7.89 3.16
N ALA A 60 -7.17 7.25 2.00
CA ALA A 60 -8.36 6.76 1.31
C ALA A 60 -9.12 5.71 2.12
N ILE A 61 -8.41 4.86 2.85
CA ILE A 61 -9.05 3.81 3.65
C ILE A 61 -9.34 4.26 5.09
N GLY A 62 -9.06 5.51 5.41
CA GLY A 62 -9.35 6.05 6.73
C GLY A 62 -8.36 5.66 7.82
N ALA A 63 -7.18 5.20 7.45
CA ALA A 63 -6.14 4.84 8.42
C ALA A 63 -5.35 6.09 8.78
N GLY A 64 -5.77 6.76 9.84
CA GLY A 64 -5.18 8.03 10.24
C GLY A 64 -3.88 7.92 11.01
N THR A 65 -3.53 6.72 11.47
CA THR A 65 -2.35 6.54 12.31
C THR A 65 -1.57 5.31 11.85
N LEU A 66 -0.26 5.46 11.71
CA LEU A 66 0.62 4.34 11.41
C LEU A 66 1.15 3.74 12.70
N HIS A 67 1.08 2.43 12.78
CA HIS A 67 1.65 1.68 13.90
C HIS A 67 2.95 1.05 13.45
N LEU A 68 4.03 1.69 13.78
CA LEU A 68 5.36 1.17 13.43
C LEU A 68 5.94 0.26 14.54
#